data_a99c2b43cd38f8bfc0659b7240e623f8
#
_entry.id   a99c2b43cd38f8bfc0659b7240e623f8
#
_cell.length_a   1.000
_cell.length_b   1.000
_cell.length_c   1.000
_cell.angle_alpha   90.00
_cell.angle_beta   90.00
_cell.angle_gamma   90.00
#
_symmetry.space_group_name_H-M   'P 1'
#
loop_
_entity.id
_entity.type
_entity.pdbx_description
1 polymer ?
#
loop_
_entity_poly.entity_id
_entity_poly.type
_entity_poly.pdbx_seq_one_letter_code
_entity_poly.pdbx_strand_id
1 'polypeptide(L)'
;MAVKVAINGFGRIGRLAFRQMFGAEGYEVVAINDLTSPKMLAHLLKYDSSQGKYEHADEVSSTDDSIIVCGKEIKIYAFPDANNCPWGDLKVDVVLECSGFYTSKEKAQAHINAGARKVVISAPAGNDLPTIVYNTNHETLKASDTIISAASCTTNCLAPMADALNKYAPIQSGIMVTIHAYTGDQMTLDGPQRKGDLRRSRAAAVNIVPNSTGAAKAIGLVIPELNGKLIGSAQRVPTPTGSTTILTAVVKKAGVTKEDNNAAMKAAANESFGYNEDEIVSSDIVGMRYGSLFDATQTMVNQVSDDQYEVQVVSWYDNENSYTSQMVRTIKYFSELA
;
A
#
# COMPACT_ATOMS: atom_id res chain seq x y z
N MET A 1 -2.07 -21.24 14.10
CA MET A 1 -3.23 -20.51 14.71
C MET A 1 -3.49 -19.27 13.87
N ALA A 2 -4.74 -18.79 13.78
CA ALA A 2 -5.02 -17.54 13.08
C ALA A 2 -4.41 -16.34 13.83
N VAL A 3 -3.85 -15.37 13.10
CA VAL A 3 -3.36 -14.13 13.69
C VAL A 3 -4.52 -13.25 14.10
N LYS A 4 -4.55 -12.81 15.35
CA LYS A 4 -5.57 -11.88 15.88
C LYS A 4 -5.20 -10.45 15.51
N VAL A 5 -6.01 -9.86 14.63
CA VAL A 5 -5.79 -8.51 14.10
C VAL A 5 -6.83 -7.54 14.67
N ALA A 6 -6.37 -6.42 15.22
CA ALA A 6 -7.21 -5.27 15.46
C ALA A 6 -6.93 -4.19 14.41
N ILE A 7 -7.97 -3.48 13.96
CA ILE A 7 -7.85 -2.41 12.96
C ILE A 7 -8.10 -1.07 13.66
N ASN A 8 -7.10 -0.19 13.67
CA ASN A 8 -7.25 1.19 14.15
C ASN A 8 -7.47 2.14 12.97
N GLY A 9 -8.68 2.66 12.82
CA GLY A 9 -9.14 3.43 11.66
C GLY A 9 -9.79 2.56 10.59
N PHE A 10 -11.11 2.64 10.47
CA PHE A 10 -11.91 1.87 9.52
C PHE A 10 -12.28 2.70 8.29
N GLY A 11 -11.29 3.49 7.80
CA GLY A 11 -11.34 4.24 6.55
C GLY A 11 -11.24 3.33 5.32
N ARG A 12 -10.81 3.91 4.17
CA ARG A 12 -10.67 3.17 2.91
C ARG A 12 -9.81 1.90 3.08
N ILE A 13 -8.59 2.05 3.58
CA ILE A 13 -7.62 0.95 3.70
C ILE A 13 -8.05 -0.05 4.77
N GLY A 14 -8.52 0.43 5.95
CA GLY A 14 -9.00 -0.47 7.02
C GLY A 14 -10.17 -1.36 6.56
N ARG A 15 -11.12 -0.83 5.79
CA ARG A 15 -12.24 -1.62 5.25
C ARG A 15 -11.80 -2.62 4.18
N LEU A 16 -10.88 -2.25 3.30
CA LEU A 16 -10.35 -3.18 2.30
C LEU A 16 -9.51 -4.28 2.94
N ALA A 17 -8.71 -3.96 3.95
CA ALA A 17 -7.98 -4.95 4.74
C ALA A 17 -8.96 -5.91 5.44
N PHE A 18 -10.03 -5.39 6.03
CA PHE A 18 -11.10 -6.20 6.61
C PHE A 18 -11.70 -7.15 5.58
N ARG A 19 -12.10 -6.66 4.40
CA ARG A 19 -12.67 -7.49 3.32
C ARG A 19 -11.74 -8.61 2.87
N GLN A 20 -10.42 -8.39 2.94
CA GLN A 20 -9.43 -9.39 2.56
C GLN A 20 -9.10 -10.40 3.67
N MET A 21 -9.21 -10.00 4.94
CA MET A 21 -8.88 -10.87 6.09
C MET A 21 -10.09 -11.61 6.64
N PHE A 22 -11.31 -11.03 6.53
CA PHE A 22 -12.51 -11.65 7.07
C PHE A 22 -12.83 -12.95 6.33
N GLY A 23 -12.91 -14.07 7.07
CA GLY A 23 -13.12 -15.41 6.52
C GLY A 23 -11.89 -16.03 5.84
N ALA A 24 -10.79 -15.29 5.67
CA ALA A 24 -9.58 -15.82 5.08
C ALA A 24 -8.79 -16.68 6.07
N GLU A 25 -8.20 -17.77 5.58
CA GLU A 25 -7.39 -18.67 6.40
C GLU A 25 -6.17 -17.94 6.98
N GLY A 26 -5.96 -18.13 8.27
CA GLY A 26 -4.82 -17.58 9.00
C GLY A 26 -5.06 -16.20 9.59
N TYR A 27 -6.26 -15.60 9.45
CA TYR A 27 -6.60 -14.31 10.03
C TYR A 27 -7.86 -14.36 10.89
N GLU A 28 -7.85 -13.57 11.96
CA GLU A 28 -9.04 -13.28 12.77
C GLU A 28 -9.08 -11.79 13.10
N VAL A 29 -10.02 -11.05 12.49
CA VAL A 29 -10.29 -9.66 12.92
C VAL A 29 -11.09 -9.70 14.20
N VAL A 30 -10.49 -9.25 15.30
CA VAL A 30 -11.09 -9.34 16.64
C VAL A 30 -11.72 -8.04 17.10
N ALA A 31 -11.28 -6.90 16.60
CA ALA A 31 -11.80 -5.58 16.98
C ALA A 31 -11.47 -4.50 15.95
N ILE A 32 -12.26 -3.44 16.00
CA ILE A 32 -12.01 -2.20 15.24
C ILE A 32 -12.06 -1.04 16.25
N ASN A 33 -11.16 -0.06 16.10
CA ASN A 33 -11.26 1.23 16.77
C ASN A 33 -11.46 2.33 15.72
N ASP A 34 -12.59 3.04 15.79
CA ASP A 34 -12.89 4.17 14.91
C ASP A 34 -13.87 5.12 15.63
N LEU A 35 -13.74 6.42 15.41
CA LEU A 35 -14.58 7.43 16.07
C LEU A 35 -15.94 7.60 15.39
N THR A 36 -16.18 6.89 14.30
CA THR A 36 -17.44 6.91 13.53
C THR A 36 -18.39 5.84 14.06
N SER A 37 -19.72 6.11 13.96
CA SER A 37 -20.72 5.17 14.45
C SER A 37 -20.70 3.82 13.70
N PRO A 38 -20.98 2.69 14.39
CA PRO A 38 -21.03 1.35 13.78
C PRO A 38 -21.97 1.28 12.57
N LYS A 39 -23.11 1.96 12.62
CA LYS A 39 -24.07 2.05 11.51
C LYS A 39 -23.44 2.63 10.24
N MET A 40 -22.70 3.73 10.38
CA MET A 40 -22.00 4.35 9.24
C MET A 40 -20.88 3.45 8.72
N LEU A 41 -20.10 2.86 9.61
CA LEU A 41 -19.02 1.95 9.23
C LEU A 41 -19.54 0.69 8.51
N ALA A 42 -20.63 0.10 8.99
CA ALA A 42 -21.30 -1.03 8.35
C ALA A 42 -21.81 -0.65 6.95
N HIS A 43 -22.43 0.53 6.80
CA HIS A 43 -22.89 1.01 5.50
C HIS A 43 -21.74 1.16 4.51
N LEU A 44 -20.63 1.79 4.93
CA LEU A 44 -19.45 1.98 4.09
C LEU A 44 -18.66 0.69 3.84
N LEU A 45 -18.82 -0.34 4.69
CA LEU A 45 -18.29 -1.68 4.42
C LEU A 45 -19.08 -2.37 3.31
N LYS A 46 -20.42 -2.23 3.30
CA LYS A 46 -21.30 -2.81 2.27
C LYS A 46 -21.03 -2.26 0.89
N TYR A 47 -20.96 -0.93 0.80
CA TYR A 47 -20.98 -0.20 -0.47
C TYR A 47 -19.72 0.64 -0.62
N ASP A 48 -19.03 0.46 -1.73
CA ASP A 48 -17.81 1.16 -2.06
C ASP A 48 -17.85 1.61 -3.51
N SER A 49 -17.77 2.93 -3.73
CA SER A 49 -17.90 3.51 -5.07
C SER A 49 -16.72 3.18 -5.98
N SER A 50 -15.55 2.88 -5.42
CA SER A 50 -14.33 2.57 -6.19
C SER A 50 -14.09 1.06 -6.31
N GLN A 51 -14.43 0.29 -5.26
CA GLN A 51 -14.12 -1.15 -5.16
C GLN A 51 -15.37 -2.03 -5.28
N GLY A 52 -16.56 -1.42 -5.47
CA GLY A 52 -17.81 -2.15 -5.63
C GLY A 52 -18.41 -2.69 -4.33
N LYS A 53 -19.57 -3.30 -4.47
CA LYS A 53 -20.32 -3.92 -3.36
C LYS A 53 -19.48 -5.03 -2.73
N TYR A 54 -19.44 -5.07 -1.39
CA TYR A 54 -18.79 -6.17 -0.66
C TYR A 54 -19.52 -7.48 -0.92
N GLU A 55 -18.80 -8.57 -1.11
CA GLU A 55 -19.39 -9.89 -1.39
C GLU A 55 -20.38 -10.35 -0.30
N HIS A 56 -20.12 -10.01 0.97
CA HIS A 56 -20.98 -10.28 2.12
C HIS A 56 -21.92 -9.13 2.47
N ALA A 57 -22.13 -8.15 1.60
CA ALA A 57 -22.88 -6.93 1.93
C ALA A 57 -24.30 -7.20 2.46
N ASP A 58 -24.96 -8.26 1.98
CA ASP A 58 -26.32 -8.60 2.40
C ASP A 58 -26.35 -9.24 3.80
N GLU A 59 -25.18 -9.70 4.30
CA GLU A 59 -25.00 -10.28 5.63
C GLU A 59 -24.30 -9.31 6.60
N VAL A 60 -24.15 -8.03 6.24
CA VAL A 60 -23.61 -7.00 7.12
C VAL A 60 -24.74 -6.25 7.81
N SER A 61 -24.66 -6.13 9.12
CA SER A 61 -25.53 -5.29 9.95
C SER A 61 -24.73 -4.61 11.06
N SER A 62 -25.38 -3.85 11.93
CA SER A 62 -24.74 -3.19 13.07
C SER A 62 -25.65 -3.15 14.27
N THR A 63 -25.04 -3.17 15.46
CA THR A 63 -25.65 -2.76 16.73
C THR A 63 -25.18 -1.35 17.10
N ASP A 64 -25.46 -0.91 18.31
CA ASP A 64 -25.01 0.40 18.80
C ASP A 64 -23.48 0.48 18.95
N ASP A 65 -22.80 -0.66 19.09
CA ASP A 65 -21.35 -0.72 19.40
C ASP A 65 -20.59 -1.80 18.62
N SER A 66 -21.20 -2.42 17.60
CA SER A 66 -20.59 -3.51 16.84
C SER A 66 -21.02 -3.51 15.37
N ILE A 67 -20.20 -4.11 14.52
CA ILE A 67 -20.57 -4.55 13.18
C ILE A 67 -20.75 -6.07 13.22
N ILE A 68 -21.81 -6.57 12.57
CA ILE A 68 -22.06 -8.01 12.40
C ILE A 68 -21.86 -8.34 10.94
N VAL A 69 -21.02 -9.34 10.63
CA VAL A 69 -20.75 -9.83 9.27
C VAL A 69 -20.89 -11.35 9.27
N CYS A 70 -21.75 -11.91 8.43
CA CYS A 70 -22.03 -13.36 8.38
C CYS A 70 -22.30 -13.95 9.77
N GLY A 71 -23.06 -13.25 10.59
CA GLY A 71 -23.38 -13.65 11.97
C GLY A 71 -22.25 -13.46 12.99
N LYS A 72 -21.02 -13.11 12.59
CA LYS A 72 -19.92 -12.83 13.52
C LYS A 72 -19.95 -11.36 13.94
N GLU A 73 -20.04 -11.13 15.25
CA GLU A 73 -19.99 -9.80 15.83
C GLU A 73 -18.54 -9.32 16.02
N ILE A 74 -18.25 -8.09 15.58
CA ILE A 74 -16.96 -7.42 15.73
C ILE A 74 -17.18 -6.10 16.44
N LYS A 75 -16.61 -5.98 17.64
CA LYS A 75 -16.74 -4.81 18.50
C LYS A 75 -16.07 -3.59 17.88
N ILE A 76 -16.79 -2.48 17.91
CA ILE A 76 -16.26 -1.15 17.56
C ILE A 76 -15.95 -0.40 18.83
N TYR A 77 -14.70 -0.05 19.01
CA TYR A 77 -14.25 0.86 20.05
C TYR A 77 -14.13 2.27 19.47
N ALA A 78 -14.26 3.29 20.30
CA ALA A 78 -14.21 4.69 19.90
C ALA A 78 -13.25 5.50 20.78
N PHE A 79 -12.04 4.97 20.98
CA PHE A 79 -11.01 5.63 21.76
C PHE A 79 -10.18 6.58 20.88
N PRO A 80 -10.19 7.90 21.19
CA PRO A 80 -9.30 8.86 20.49
C PRO A 80 -7.82 8.61 20.78
N ASP A 81 -7.50 8.15 21.99
CA ASP A 81 -6.14 7.77 22.39
C ASP A 81 -5.98 6.24 22.35
N ALA A 82 -5.09 5.78 21.49
CA ALA A 82 -4.80 4.36 21.30
C ALA A 82 -4.25 3.66 22.53
N ASN A 83 -3.66 4.38 23.51
CA ASN A 83 -3.24 3.80 24.79
C ASN A 83 -4.41 3.20 25.58
N ASN A 84 -5.64 3.65 25.34
CA ASN A 84 -6.84 3.19 26.04
C ASN A 84 -7.54 2.01 25.32
N CYS A 85 -7.04 1.57 24.20
CA CYS A 85 -7.60 0.43 23.49
C CYS A 85 -7.34 -0.88 24.24
N PRO A 86 -8.28 -1.84 24.27
CA PRO A 86 -8.15 -3.07 25.07
C PRO A 86 -7.36 -4.18 24.32
N TRP A 87 -6.26 -3.83 23.67
CA TRP A 87 -5.51 -4.79 22.85
C TRP A 87 -4.94 -5.96 23.66
N GLY A 88 -4.49 -5.71 24.88
CA GLY A 88 -3.98 -6.74 25.78
C GLY A 88 -5.06 -7.73 26.19
N ASP A 89 -6.26 -7.25 26.59
CA ASP A 89 -7.38 -8.08 27.00
C ASP A 89 -7.89 -8.98 25.85
N LEU A 90 -7.86 -8.44 24.61
CA LEU A 90 -8.24 -9.15 23.40
C LEU A 90 -7.14 -10.07 22.86
N LYS A 91 -5.94 -10.03 23.46
CA LYS A 91 -4.75 -10.77 23.00
C LYS A 91 -4.44 -10.51 21.54
N VAL A 92 -4.42 -9.22 21.15
CA VAL A 92 -4.15 -8.80 19.78
C VAL A 92 -2.70 -9.11 19.42
N ASP A 93 -2.50 -9.89 18.38
CA ASP A 93 -1.18 -10.18 17.84
C ASP A 93 -0.64 -8.99 17.03
N VAL A 94 -1.47 -8.42 16.16
CA VAL A 94 -1.07 -7.29 15.30
C VAL A 94 -2.15 -6.22 15.28
N VAL A 95 -1.78 -4.98 15.55
CA VAL A 95 -2.61 -3.82 15.22
C VAL A 95 -2.26 -3.34 13.82
N LEU A 96 -3.27 -3.26 12.95
CA LEU A 96 -3.20 -2.58 11.69
C LEU A 96 -3.58 -1.11 11.90
N GLU A 97 -2.59 -0.22 11.83
CA GLU A 97 -2.77 1.22 12.01
C GLU A 97 -3.14 1.89 10.68
N CYS A 98 -4.40 2.25 10.52
CA CYS A 98 -4.97 2.89 9.32
C CYS A 98 -5.62 4.26 9.58
N SER A 99 -5.47 4.83 10.79
CA SER A 99 -6.09 6.11 11.14
C SER A 99 -5.40 7.32 10.50
N GLY A 100 -4.10 7.17 10.16
CA GLY A 100 -3.23 8.25 9.69
C GLY A 100 -2.73 9.19 10.78
N PHE A 101 -3.00 8.91 12.06
CA PHE A 101 -2.53 9.70 13.21
C PHE A 101 -1.25 9.14 13.84
N TYR A 102 -1.10 7.81 13.91
CA TYR A 102 0.02 7.13 14.54
C TYR A 102 1.07 6.70 13.50
N THR A 103 1.52 7.66 12.68
CA THR A 103 2.42 7.42 11.54
C THR A 103 3.89 7.63 11.86
N SER A 104 4.33 7.32 13.08
CA SER A 104 5.74 7.26 13.49
C SER A 104 5.90 6.18 14.55
N LYS A 105 7.14 5.70 14.74
CA LYS A 105 7.45 4.71 15.79
C LYS A 105 7.01 5.17 17.17
N GLU A 106 7.34 6.43 17.51
CA GLU A 106 6.98 7.05 18.78
C GLU A 106 5.47 7.04 19.02
N LYS A 107 4.68 7.49 18.03
CA LYS A 107 3.22 7.54 18.17
C LYS A 107 2.62 6.13 18.21
N ALA A 108 3.05 5.24 17.33
CA ALA A 108 2.53 3.88 17.24
C ALA A 108 2.86 3.03 18.48
N GLN A 109 3.83 3.47 19.32
CA GLN A 109 4.11 2.86 20.62
C GLN A 109 2.86 2.82 21.52
N ALA A 110 1.89 3.72 21.34
CA ALA A 110 0.62 3.72 22.06
C ALA A 110 -0.12 2.37 21.93
N HIS A 111 -0.06 1.72 20.78
CA HIS A 111 -0.69 0.40 20.59
C HIS A 111 0.05 -0.72 21.34
N ILE A 112 1.38 -0.64 21.41
CA ILE A 112 2.18 -1.57 22.22
C ILE A 112 1.90 -1.37 23.70
N ASN A 113 1.81 -0.11 24.15
CA ASN A 113 1.47 0.21 25.54
C ASN A 113 0.07 -0.31 25.90
N ALA A 114 -0.87 -0.32 24.95
CA ALA A 114 -2.21 -0.88 25.08
C ALA A 114 -2.24 -2.43 25.06
N GLY A 115 -1.10 -3.09 24.90
CA GLY A 115 -0.93 -4.53 24.98
C GLY A 115 -0.94 -5.30 23.65
N ALA A 116 -0.87 -4.64 22.51
CA ALA A 116 -0.63 -5.31 21.24
C ALA A 116 0.80 -5.86 21.16
N ARG A 117 0.98 -7.03 20.54
CA ARG A 117 2.32 -7.60 20.36
C ARG A 117 3.12 -6.87 19.25
N LYS A 118 2.46 -6.53 18.17
CA LYS A 118 3.08 -5.92 16.98
C LYS A 118 2.16 -4.86 16.35
N VAL A 119 2.75 -3.93 15.60
CA VAL A 119 2.01 -2.88 14.87
C VAL A 119 2.50 -2.80 13.43
N VAL A 120 1.57 -2.78 12.49
CA VAL A 120 1.83 -2.47 11.07
C VAL A 120 1.19 -1.14 10.74
N ILE A 121 2.01 -0.13 10.42
CA ILE A 121 1.56 1.21 10.03
C ILE A 121 1.28 1.23 8.54
N SER A 122 0.07 1.61 8.15
CA SER A 122 -0.38 1.69 6.74
C SER A 122 0.06 2.99 6.04
N ALA A 123 1.25 3.48 6.34
CA ALA A 123 1.81 4.70 5.77
C ALA A 123 3.34 4.72 5.92
N PRO A 124 4.07 5.56 5.15
CA PRO A 124 5.46 5.88 5.46
C PRO A 124 5.58 6.46 6.88
N ALA A 125 6.51 5.97 7.68
CA ALA A 125 6.55 6.25 9.12
C ALA A 125 7.93 6.69 9.65
N GLY A 126 8.78 7.24 8.80
CA GLY A 126 10.15 7.66 9.14
C GLY A 126 11.21 6.62 8.79
N ASN A 127 12.43 6.83 9.31
CA ASN A 127 13.60 5.99 9.00
C ASN A 127 14.10 5.21 10.23
N ASP A 128 13.41 5.34 11.36
CA ASP A 128 13.77 4.74 12.65
C ASP A 128 13.05 3.42 12.94
N LEU A 129 12.35 2.89 11.93
CA LEU A 129 11.68 1.60 11.95
C LEU A 129 11.77 0.94 10.58
N PRO A 130 11.65 -0.41 10.50
CA PRO A 130 11.67 -1.11 9.23
C PRO A 130 10.55 -0.65 8.30
N THR A 131 10.89 -0.36 7.03
CA THR A 131 9.95 -0.07 5.95
C THR A 131 9.91 -1.28 5.02
N ILE A 132 8.75 -1.91 4.90
CA ILE A 132 8.60 -3.22 4.29
C ILE A 132 7.73 -3.16 3.04
N VAL A 133 8.21 -3.79 1.98
CA VAL A 133 7.46 -4.19 0.80
C VAL A 133 7.52 -5.71 0.70
N TYR A 134 6.38 -6.38 0.80
CA TYR A 134 6.31 -7.84 0.76
C TYR A 134 6.87 -8.40 -0.56
N ASN A 135 7.56 -9.52 -0.50
CA ASN A 135 8.32 -10.14 -1.62
C ASN A 135 9.43 -9.26 -2.23
N THR A 136 9.84 -8.18 -1.54
CA THR A 136 11.04 -7.41 -1.90
C THR A 136 12.05 -7.42 -0.76
N ASN A 137 11.63 -7.02 0.46
CA ASN A 137 12.54 -6.97 1.61
C ASN A 137 11.92 -7.50 2.91
N HIS A 138 10.77 -8.20 2.87
CA HIS A 138 10.10 -8.68 4.09
C HIS A 138 10.95 -9.64 4.92
N GLU A 139 11.88 -10.37 4.29
CA GLU A 139 12.83 -11.28 4.96
C GLU A 139 13.86 -10.55 5.83
N THR A 140 13.98 -9.22 5.70
CA THR A 140 14.85 -8.42 6.58
C THR A 140 14.28 -8.21 7.97
N LEU A 141 12.98 -8.51 8.17
CA LEU A 141 12.31 -8.41 9.46
C LEU A 141 12.89 -9.39 10.47
N LYS A 142 12.96 -8.95 11.72
CA LYS A 142 13.46 -9.72 12.85
C LYS A 142 12.33 -9.98 13.86
N ALA A 143 12.45 -11.05 14.62
CA ALA A 143 11.55 -11.35 15.74
C ALA A 143 11.45 -10.21 16.77
N SER A 144 12.54 -9.46 16.96
CA SER A 144 12.61 -8.30 17.86
C SER A 144 11.89 -7.05 17.35
N ASP A 145 11.51 -7.00 16.07
CA ASP A 145 10.75 -5.87 15.54
C ASP A 145 9.32 -5.91 16.07
N THR A 146 8.83 -4.79 16.56
CA THR A 146 7.48 -4.67 17.12
C THR A 146 6.61 -3.69 16.34
N ILE A 147 7.21 -2.69 15.69
CA ILE A 147 6.51 -1.66 14.92
C ILE A 147 7.20 -1.53 13.57
N ILE A 148 6.43 -1.66 12.49
CA ILE A 148 6.92 -1.56 11.12
C ILE A 148 6.02 -0.65 10.26
N SER A 149 6.57 -0.13 9.18
CA SER A 149 5.83 0.57 8.13
C SER A 149 5.63 -0.37 6.93
N ALA A 150 4.41 -0.48 6.42
CA ALA A 150 4.12 -1.13 5.15
C ALA A 150 4.38 -0.22 3.93
N ALA A 151 5.19 0.83 4.09
CA ALA A 151 5.51 1.82 3.06
C ALA A 151 4.28 2.57 2.51
N SER A 152 4.34 3.03 1.26
CA SER A 152 3.23 3.62 0.53
C SER A 152 2.77 2.72 -0.62
N CYS A 153 1.58 2.97 -1.16
CA CYS A 153 1.09 2.27 -2.35
C CYS A 153 2.05 2.39 -3.54
N THR A 154 2.57 3.60 -3.79
CA THR A 154 3.54 3.85 -4.86
C THR A 154 4.86 3.13 -4.62
N THR A 155 5.36 3.06 -3.36
CA THR A 155 6.57 2.30 -3.03
C THR A 155 6.36 0.80 -3.25
N ASN A 156 5.18 0.27 -2.91
CA ASN A 156 4.83 -1.13 -3.15
C ASN A 156 4.72 -1.48 -4.65
N CYS A 157 4.40 -0.51 -5.49
CA CYS A 157 4.44 -0.68 -6.95
C CYS A 157 5.86 -0.56 -7.51
N LEU A 158 6.61 0.47 -7.09
CA LEU A 158 7.94 0.76 -7.61
C LEU A 158 8.97 -0.31 -7.23
N ALA A 159 8.96 -0.77 -5.97
CA ALA A 159 10.04 -1.59 -5.43
C ALA A 159 10.23 -2.92 -6.17
N PRO A 160 9.23 -3.78 -6.38
CA PRO A 160 9.44 -5.04 -7.09
C PRO A 160 9.89 -4.83 -8.55
N MET A 161 9.35 -3.82 -9.25
CA MET A 161 9.75 -3.46 -10.61
C MET A 161 11.19 -2.96 -10.67
N ALA A 162 11.59 -2.07 -9.75
CA ALA A 162 12.95 -1.54 -9.68
C ALA A 162 13.97 -2.61 -9.25
N ASP A 163 13.59 -3.52 -8.36
CA ASP A 163 14.42 -4.65 -7.94
C ASP A 163 14.69 -5.61 -9.10
N ALA A 164 13.65 -5.98 -9.85
CA ALA A 164 13.77 -6.83 -11.03
C ALA A 164 14.65 -6.18 -12.11
N LEU A 165 14.45 -4.88 -12.39
CA LEU A 165 15.28 -4.13 -13.33
C LEU A 165 16.74 -4.06 -12.86
N ASN A 166 16.98 -3.73 -11.59
CA ASN A 166 18.31 -3.59 -11.02
C ASN A 166 19.09 -4.92 -11.02
N LYS A 167 18.42 -6.04 -10.80
CA LYS A 167 19.01 -7.40 -10.89
C LYS A 167 19.33 -7.78 -12.33
N TYR A 168 18.51 -7.39 -13.29
CA TYR A 168 18.74 -7.64 -14.72
C TYR A 168 19.86 -6.74 -15.28
N ALA A 169 19.78 -5.44 -15.01
CA ALA A 169 20.72 -4.43 -15.47
C ALA A 169 20.86 -3.35 -14.38
N PRO A 170 22.04 -3.26 -13.71
CA PRO A 170 22.24 -2.38 -12.56
C PRO A 170 21.90 -0.91 -12.84
N ILE A 171 20.96 -0.35 -12.10
CA ILE A 171 20.49 1.03 -12.20
C ILE A 171 21.61 1.97 -11.71
N GLN A 172 21.96 2.95 -12.53
CA GLN A 172 22.90 4.01 -12.21
C GLN A 172 22.18 5.24 -11.66
N SER A 173 21.12 5.67 -12.34
CA SER A 173 20.25 6.77 -11.96
C SER A 173 18.88 6.60 -12.61
N GLY A 174 17.86 7.31 -12.10
CA GLY A 174 16.55 7.26 -12.74
C GLY A 174 15.57 8.28 -12.19
N ILE A 175 14.53 8.50 -12.98
CA ILE A 175 13.38 9.34 -12.63
C ILE A 175 12.14 8.46 -12.63
N MET A 176 11.42 8.44 -11.52
CA MET A 176 10.10 7.83 -11.47
C MET A 176 9.00 8.88 -11.50
N VAL A 177 7.94 8.60 -12.24
CA VAL A 177 6.72 9.41 -12.22
C VAL A 177 5.55 8.49 -11.95
N THR A 178 4.70 8.83 -10.97
CA THR A 178 3.42 8.13 -10.83
C THR A 178 2.28 8.99 -11.33
N ILE A 179 1.47 8.43 -12.23
CA ILE A 179 0.16 8.95 -12.59
C ILE A 179 -0.82 8.32 -11.62
N HIS A 180 -1.26 9.11 -10.65
CA HIS A 180 -1.92 8.59 -9.45
C HIS A 180 -3.39 9.00 -9.42
N ALA A 181 -4.26 8.07 -9.08
CA ALA A 181 -5.65 8.39 -8.76
C ALA A 181 -5.74 9.41 -7.61
N TYR A 182 -6.80 10.21 -7.57
CA TYR A 182 -7.02 11.09 -6.42
C TYR A 182 -7.31 10.28 -5.14
N THR A 183 -7.05 10.86 -3.99
CA THR A 183 -7.26 10.22 -2.69
C THR A 183 -7.98 11.16 -1.73
N GLY A 184 -8.52 10.63 -0.63
CA GLY A 184 -9.33 11.36 0.33
C GLY A 184 -8.62 12.51 1.08
N ASP A 185 -7.35 12.74 0.84
CA ASP A 185 -6.60 13.90 1.33
C ASP A 185 -6.68 15.13 0.40
N GLN A 186 -7.27 14.95 -0.79
CA GLN A 186 -7.59 16.04 -1.71
C GLN A 186 -9.01 16.54 -1.47
N MET A 187 -9.29 17.78 -1.91
CA MET A 187 -10.61 18.38 -1.78
C MET A 187 -11.53 17.93 -2.93
N THR A 188 -12.80 17.70 -2.62
CA THR A 188 -13.86 17.42 -3.63
C THR A 188 -14.11 18.65 -4.49
N LEU A 189 -14.32 19.81 -3.86
CA LEU A 189 -14.35 21.13 -4.47
C LEU A 189 -13.20 21.97 -3.90
N ASP A 190 -12.89 23.10 -4.53
CA ASP A 190 -11.87 24.02 -4.03
C ASP A 190 -12.14 24.41 -2.57
N GLY A 191 -11.18 24.18 -1.69
CA GLY A 191 -11.31 24.46 -0.28
C GLY A 191 -10.01 24.25 0.50
N PRO A 192 -9.91 24.70 1.75
CA PRO A 192 -8.69 24.61 2.54
C PRO A 192 -8.37 23.15 2.89
N GLN A 193 -7.22 22.68 2.40
CA GLN A 193 -6.70 21.35 2.73
C GLN A 193 -6.05 21.37 4.13
N ARG A 194 -6.25 20.31 4.91
CA ARG A 194 -5.86 20.23 6.35
C ARG A 194 -4.39 20.50 6.63
N LYS A 195 -3.48 20.18 5.69
CA LYS A 195 -2.02 20.38 5.83
C LYS A 195 -1.52 21.63 5.09
N GLY A 196 -2.44 22.44 4.52
CA GLY A 196 -2.09 23.66 3.80
C GLY A 196 -1.48 23.47 2.42
N ASP A 197 -1.61 22.29 1.82
CA ASP A 197 -1.14 22.06 0.45
C ASP A 197 -2.06 22.76 -0.55
N LEU A 198 -1.56 23.79 -1.22
CA LEU A 198 -2.32 24.64 -2.15
C LEU A 198 -2.83 23.87 -3.37
N ARG A 199 -2.08 22.90 -3.87
CA ARG A 199 -2.50 22.09 -5.02
C ARG A 199 -3.57 21.08 -4.65
N ARG A 200 -3.43 20.42 -3.50
CA ARG A 200 -4.46 19.47 -2.99
C ARG A 200 -5.70 20.17 -2.48
N SER A 201 -5.67 21.50 -2.33
CA SER A 201 -6.84 22.34 -2.04
C SER A 201 -7.78 22.52 -3.23
N ARG A 202 -7.36 22.10 -4.42
CA ARG A 202 -8.16 22.20 -5.63
C ARG A 202 -9.01 20.94 -5.85
N ALA A 203 -10.13 21.09 -6.57
CA ALA A 203 -11.08 20.02 -6.86
C ALA A 203 -10.41 18.83 -7.58
N ALA A 204 -10.45 17.66 -6.95
CA ALA A 204 -9.72 16.47 -7.37
C ALA A 204 -10.22 15.88 -8.68
N ALA A 205 -11.55 15.90 -8.91
CA ALA A 205 -12.19 15.20 -10.03
C ALA A 205 -12.13 15.96 -11.36
N VAL A 206 -11.54 17.16 -11.39
CA VAL A 206 -11.50 18.02 -12.60
C VAL A 206 -10.10 18.56 -12.91
N ASN A 207 -9.08 18.17 -12.13
CA ASN A 207 -7.74 18.71 -12.28
C ASN A 207 -6.67 17.62 -12.34
N ILE A 208 -5.62 17.86 -13.14
CA ILE A 208 -4.33 17.21 -12.95
C ILE A 208 -3.59 18.00 -11.88
N VAL A 209 -3.22 17.34 -10.80
CA VAL A 209 -2.62 17.98 -9.61
C VAL A 209 -1.19 17.49 -9.44
N PRO A 210 -0.16 18.30 -9.80
CA PRO A 210 1.24 17.95 -9.53
C PRO A 210 1.53 17.86 -8.05
N ASN A 211 2.24 16.79 -7.65
CA ASN A 211 2.61 16.54 -6.26
C ASN A 211 4.04 16.00 -6.14
N SER A 212 4.66 16.18 -4.99
CA SER A 212 5.83 15.42 -4.63
C SER A 212 5.43 13.98 -4.25
N THR A 213 6.36 13.05 -4.41
CA THR A 213 6.25 11.68 -3.88
C THR A 213 7.48 11.33 -3.06
N GLY A 214 7.26 10.72 -1.92
CA GLY A 214 8.34 10.15 -1.11
C GLY A 214 8.83 8.78 -1.60
N ALA A 215 8.17 8.18 -2.59
CA ALA A 215 8.45 6.80 -3.01
C ALA A 215 9.89 6.62 -3.54
N ALA A 216 10.39 7.58 -4.33
CA ALA A 216 11.76 7.53 -4.83
C ALA A 216 12.82 7.62 -3.71
N LYS A 217 12.55 8.36 -2.63
CA LYS A 217 13.43 8.39 -1.45
C LYS A 217 13.28 7.12 -0.60
N ALA A 218 12.06 6.64 -0.46
CA ALA A 218 11.75 5.45 0.33
C ALA A 218 12.32 4.17 -0.30
N ILE A 219 12.63 4.17 -1.61
CA ILE A 219 13.19 3.00 -2.27
C ILE A 219 14.52 2.55 -1.64
N GLY A 220 15.36 3.48 -1.20
CA GLY A 220 16.62 3.16 -0.51
C GLY A 220 16.46 2.50 0.85
N LEU A 221 15.27 2.59 1.48
CA LEU A 221 14.94 1.87 2.71
C LEU A 221 14.55 0.42 2.42
N VAL A 222 14.07 0.14 1.20
CA VAL A 222 13.61 -1.18 0.75
C VAL A 222 14.69 -1.91 -0.03
N ILE A 223 15.41 -1.19 -0.90
CA ILE A 223 16.50 -1.69 -1.76
C ILE A 223 17.71 -0.77 -1.54
N PRO A 224 18.60 -1.08 -0.60
CA PRO A 224 19.73 -0.22 -0.22
C PRO A 224 20.64 0.18 -1.39
N GLU A 225 20.80 -0.68 -2.39
CA GLU A 225 21.61 -0.41 -3.58
C GLU A 225 21.05 0.73 -4.45
N LEU A 226 19.79 1.07 -4.30
CA LEU A 226 19.13 2.17 -5.02
C LEU A 226 19.09 3.47 -4.21
N ASN A 227 19.67 3.50 -3.02
CA ASN A 227 19.70 4.71 -2.19
C ASN A 227 20.39 5.86 -2.94
N GLY A 228 19.68 6.98 -3.09
CA GLY A 228 20.17 8.19 -3.77
C GLY A 228 20.20 8.13 -5.30
N LYS A 229 19.86 6.98 -5.92
CA LYS A 229 19.87 6.83 -7.38
C LYS A 229 18.57 7.28 -8.06
N LEU A 230 17.46 7.32 -7.33
CA LEU A 230 16.15 7.67 -7.90
C LEU A 230 15.62 8.98 -7.34
N ILE A 231 15.08 9.80 -8.22
CA ILE A 231 14.23 10.96 -7.89
C ILE A 231 12.82 10.72 -8.44
N GLY A 232 11.82 11.47 -7.95
CA GLY A 232 10.47 11.22 -8.45
C GLY A 232 9.46 12.31 -8.15
N SER A 233 8.37 12.26 -8.93
CA SER A 233 7.22 13.15 -8.83
C SER A 233 5.92 12.35 -9.00
N ALA A 234 4.79 12.99 -8.69
CA ALA A 234 3.46 12.45 -8.87
C ALA A 234 2.58 13.44 -9.63
N GLN A 235 1.71 12.93 -10.49
CA GLN A 235 0.61 13.67 -11.10
C GLN A 235 -0.70 13.01 -10.67
N ARG A 236 -1.50 13.69 -9.86
CA ARG A 236 -2.83 13.20 -9.49
C ARG A 236 -3.81 13.54 -10.61
N VAL A 237 -4.60 12.55 -11.02
CA VAL A 237 -5.54 12.65 -12.17
C VAL A 237 -6.96 12.36 -11.72
N PRO A 238 -8.00 12.77 -12.51
CA PRO A 238 -9.42 12.55 -12.21
C PRO A 238 -9.86 11.08 -12.35
N THR A 239 -9.24 10.20 -11.60
CA THR A 239 -9.52 8.76 -11.58
C THR A 239 -9.70 8.33 -10.11
N PRO A 240 -10.78 7.61 -9.75
CA PRO A 240 -11.07 7.30 -8.34
C PRO A 240 -10.12 6.24 -7.74
N THR A 241 -9.65 5.30 -8.53
CA THR A 241 -8.62 4.31 -8.21
C THR A 241 -7.98 3.79 -9.49
N GLY A 242 -6.85 3.10 -9.39
CA GLY A 242 -6.07 2.69 -10.54
C GLY A 242 -5.02 3.73 -10.92
N SER A 243 -3.77 3.39 -10.63
CA SER A 243 -2.59 4.25 -10.81
C SER A 243 -1.50 3.51 -11.57
N THR A 244 -0.56 4.26 -12.15
CA THR A 244 0.61 3.67 -12.81
C THR A 244 1.89 4.36 -12.35
N THR A 245 2.97 3.57 -12.25
CA THR A 245 4.33 4.06 -11.98
C THR A 245 5.18 3.83 -13.22
N ILE A 246 5.79 4.90 -13.71
CA ILE A 246 6.75 4.91 -14.80
C ILE A 246 8.13 5.13 -14.20
N LEU A 247 9.06 4.22 -14.45
CA LEU A 247 10.47 4.37 -14.08
C LEU A 247 11.29 4.45 -15.36
N THR A 248 11.92 5.59 -15.60
CA THR A 248 12.93 5.77 -16.64
C THR A 248 14.30 5.79 -15.97
N ALA A 249 15.16 4.82 -16.28
CA ALA A 249 16.43 4.63 -15.62
C ALA A 249 17.57 4.44 -16.62
N VAL A 250 18.74 5.02 -16.31
CA VAL A 250 19.99 4.66 -16.95
C VAL A 250 20.53 3.41 -16.25
N VAL A 251 20.71 2.35 -17.03
CA VAL A 251 21.24 1.07 -16.55
C VAL A 251 22.60 0.78 -17.17
N LYS A 252 23.44 0.01 -16.46
CA LYS A 252 24.77 -0.37 -16.93
C LYS A 252 24.81 -1.85 -17.28
N LYS A 253 24.65 -2.17 -18.56
CA LYS A 253 24.75 -3.51 -19.12
C LYS A 253 24.84 -3.40 -20.63
N ALA A 254 25.75 -4.16 -21.27
CA ALA A 254 25.79 -4.25 -22.73
C ALA A 254 24.63 -5.09 -23.29
N GLY A 255 24.12 -4.72 -24.46
CA GLY A 255 23.16 -5.50 -25.23
C GLY A 255 21.76 -5.58 -24.59
N VAL A 256 21.29 -4.53 -23.90
CA VAL A 256 19.95 -4.50 -23.35
C VAL A 256 18.91 -4.36 -24.49
N THR A 257 17.96 -5.28 -24.53
CA THR A 257 16.81 -5.24 -25.46
C THR A 257 15.49 -5.18 -24.69
N LYS A 258 14.41 -4.76 -25.37
CA LYS A 258 13.05 -4.80 -24.83
C LYS A 258 12.66 -6.23 -24.46
N GLU A 259 12.95 -7.19 -25.33
CA GLU A 259 12.61 -8.59 -25.20
C GLU A 259 13.29 -9.21 -23.98
N ASP A 260 14.59 -8.98 -23.80
CA ASP A 260 15.36 -9.51 -22.66
C ASP A 260 14.92 -8.85 -21.33
N ASN A 261 14.64 -7.53 -21.37
CA ASN A 261 14.09 -6.84 -20.20
C ASN A 261 12.72 -7.44 -19.80
N ASN A 262 11.82 -7.61 -20.76
CA ASN A 262 10.50 -8.18 -20.49
C ASN A 262 10.61 -9.64 -20.01
N ALA A 263 11.52 -10.43 -20.56
CA ALA A 263 11.79 -11.79 -20.10
C ALA A 263 12.31 -11.81 -18.64
N ALA A 264 13.17 -10.87 -18.27
CA ALA A 264 13.65 -10.73 -16.90
C ALA A 264 12.53 -10.35 -15.94
N MET A 265 11.64 -9.42 -16.33
CA MET A 265 10.47 -9.06 -15.55
C MET A 265 9.49 -10.23 -15.38
N LYS A 266 9.24 -10.98 -16.46
CA LYS A 266 8.40 -12.18 -16.42
C LYS A 266 8.97 -13.25 -15.49
N ALA A 267 10.28 -13.45 -15.51
CA ALA A 267 10.96 -14.39 -14.62
C ALA A 267 10.92 -13.97 -13.13
N ALA A 268 10.82 -12.67 -12.86
CA ALA A 268 10.69 -12.13 -11.50
C ALA A 268 9.24 -12.15 -10.97
N ALA A 269 8.24 -12.52 -11.79
CA ALA A 269 6.84 -12.50 -11.42
C ALA A 269 6.54 -13.46 -10.26
N ASN A 270 5.68 -13.02 -9.34
CA ASN A 270 5.23 -13.75 -8.17
C ASN A 270 3.87 -13.20 -7.69
N GLU A 271 3.39 -13.61 -6.52
CA GLU A 271 2.09 -13.14 -5.98
C GLU A 271 2.01 -11.64 -5.68
N SER A 272 3.14 -10.94 -5.58
CA SER A 272 3.25 -9.50 -5.34
C SER A 272 3.59 -8.70 -6.60
N PHE A 273 4.26 -9.33 -7.56
CA PHE A 273 4.71 -8.74 -8.81
C PHE A 273 4.15 -9.52 -9.99
N GLY A 274 3.08 -8.99 -10.60
CA GLY A 274 2.44 -9.59 -11.77
C GLY A 274 3.10 -9.16 -13.08
N TYR A 275 2.77 -9.88 -14.15
CA TYR A 275 3.25 -9.60 -15.51
C TYR A 275 2.06 -9.58 -16.48
N ASN A 276 1.98 -8.56 -17.33
CA ASN A 276 0.90 -8.35 -18.28
C ASN A 276 1.43 -8.05 -19.70
N GLU A 277 0.77 -8.62 -20.70
CA GLU A 277 1.04 -8.39 -22.14
C GLU A 277 -0.17 -7.80 -22.87
N ASP A 278 -1.31 -7.61 -22.19
CA ASP A 278 -2.51 -7.01 -22.76
C ASP A 278 -2.45 -5.46 -22.69
N GLU A 279 -3.13 -4.80 -23.62
CA GLU A 279 -3.27 -3.34 -23.65
C GLU A 279 -4.35 -2.87 -22.68
N ILE A 280 -4.01 -2.85 -21.38
CA ILE A 280 -4.92 -2.51 -20.29
C ILE A 280 -4.89 -1.01 -19.94
N VAL A 281 -5.96 -0.57 -19.25
CA VAL A 281 -6.10 0.78 -18.71
C VAL A 281 -6.43 0.74 -17.22
N SER A 282 -6.50 1.89 -16.57
CA SER A 282 -6.67 1.99 -15.10
C SER A 282 -7.92 1.32 -14.53
N SER A 283 -9.00 1.20 -15.31
CA SER A 283 -10.23 0.52 -14.86
C SER A 283 -10.07 -1.01 -14.78
N ASP A 284 -9.16 -1.59 -15.57
CA ASP A 284 -8.98 -3.04 -15.65
C ASP A 284 -8.25 -3.61 -14.43
N ILE A 285 -7.56 -2.74 -13.67
CA ILE A 285 -6.79 -3.15 -12.49
C ILE A 285 -7.52 -2.92 -11.16
N VAL A 286 -8.76 -2.44 -11.19
CA VAL A 286 -9.56 -2.21 -9.97
C VAL A 286 -9.79 -3.55 -9.26
N GLY A 287 -9.49 -3.58 -7.96
CA GLY A 287 -9.59 -4.79 -7.14
C GLY A 287 -8.40 -5.76 -7.27
N MET A 288 -7.40 -5.43 -8.08
CA MET A 288 -6.20 -6.23 -8.27
C MET A 288 -5.44 -6.44 -6.94
N ARG A 289 -4.83 -7.63 -6.77
CA ARG A 289 -4.08 -8.02 -5.56
C ARG A 289 -2.56 -8.03 -5.74
N TYR A 290 -2.03 -7.88 -6.94
CA TYR A 290 -0.59 -7.64 -7.13
C TYR A 290 -0.24 -6.26 -6.56
N GLY A 291 0.86 -6.15 -5.83
CA GLY A 291 1.40 -4.86 -5.40
C GLY A 291 1.84 -4.01 -6.58
N SER A 292 2.31 -4.67 -7.63
CA SER A 292 2.80 -4.10 -8.87
C SER A 292 2.48 -5.06 -10.02
N LEU A 293 1.84 -4.58 -11.08
CA LEU A 293 1.58 -5.35 -12.30
C LEU A 293 2.39 -4.74 -13.44
N PHE A 294 3.48 -5.41 -13.80
CA PHE A 294 4.35 -4.96 -14.88
C PHE A 294 3.61 -5.01 -16.24
N ASP A 295 3.74 -3.93 -17.01
CA ASP A 295 3.17 -3.80 -18.34
C ASP A 295 4.25 -3.92 -19.41
N ALA A 296 4.36 -5.10 -20.01
CA ALA A 296 5.36 -5.41 -21.03
C ALA A 296 5.17 -4.61 -22.33
N THR A 297 3.95 -4.11 -22.58
CA THR A 297 3.63 -3.32 -23.77
C THR A 297 4.31 -1.94 -23.75
N GLN A 298 4.58 -1.40 -22.53
CA GLN A 298 5.09 -0.05 -22.29
C GLN A 298 6.62 0.02 -22.14
N THR A 299 7.33 -1.09 -22.25
CA THR A 299 8.81 -1.12 -22.18
C THR A 299 9.42 -0.40 -23.36
N MET A 300 10.32 0.55 -23.09
CA MET A 300 11.14 1.24 -24.07
C MET A 300 12.62 1.10 -23.70
N VAL A 301 13.46 0.97 -24.72
CA VAL A 301 14.93 0.84 -24.56
C VAL A 301 15.60 1.73 -25.57
N ASN A 302 16.55 2.55 -25.11
CA ASN A 302 17.36 3.44 -25.94
C ASN A 302 18.85 3.26 -25.55
N GLN A 303 19.71 2.99 -26.52
CA GLN A 303 21.15 2.86 -26.28
C GLN A 303 21.78 4.25 -26.09
N VAL A 304 22.49 4.44 -24.97
CA VAL A 304 23.23 5.67 -24.66
C VAL A 304 24.71 5.53 -25.01
N SER A 305 25.30 4.37 -24.71
CA SER A 305 26.68 4.00 -25.06
C SER A 305 26.78 2.48 -25.20
N ASP A 306 27.99 1.94 -25.39
CA ASP A 306 28.19 0.50 -25.57
C ASP A 306 27.71 -0.35 -24.39
N ASP A 307 27.77 0.20 -23.18
CA ASP A 307 27.38 -0.50 -21.94
C ASP A 307 26.34 0.25 -21.10
N GLN A 308 25.75 1.32 -21.64
CA GLN A 308 24.71 2.10 -20.96
C GLN A 308 23.46 2.23 -21.83
N TYR A 309 22.33 1.98 -21.22
CA TYR A 309 21.00 2.06 -21.82
C TYR A 309 20.06 2.86 -20.95
N GLU A 310 19.20 3.65 -21.57
CA GLU A 310 18.04 4.24 -20.93
C GLU A 310 16.85 3.31 -21.13
N VAL A 311 16.30 2.83 -20.03
CA VAL A 311 15.19 1.88 -20.00
C VAL A 311 14.00 2.51 -19.31
N GLN A 312 12.85 2.54 -19.97
CA GLN A 312 11.56 2.84 -19.35
C GLN A 312 10.82 1.53 -19.08
N VAL A 313 10.39 1.36 -17.84
CA VAL A 313 9.49 0.30 -17.40
C VAL A 313 8.27 0.89 -16.71
N VAL A 314 7.13 0.22 -16.86
CA VAL A 314 5.83 0.69 -16.35
C VAL A 314 5.15 -0.42 -15.57
N SER A 315 4.57 -0.07 -14.43
CA SER A 315 3.72 -0.97 -13.66
C SER A 315 2.43 -0.29 -13.21
N TRP A 316 1.35 -1.06 -13.24
CA TRP A 316 0.04 -0.69 -12.73
C TRP A 316 -0.12 -1.11 -11.27
N TYR A 317 -0.94 -0.37 -10.52
CA TYR A 317 -1.36 -0.73 -9.18
C TYR A 317 -2.72 -0.11 -8.82
N ASP A 318 -3.59 -0.89 -8.24
CA ASP A 318 -4.73 -0.33 -7.52
C ASP A 318 -4.17 0.28 -6.23
N ASN A 319 -4.12 1.61 -6.17
CA ASN A 319 -3.50 2.32 -5.06
C ASN A 319 -4.16 2.03 -3.70
N GLU A 320 -5.35 1.42 -3.70
CA GLU A 320 -6.05 0.96 -2.49
C GLU A 320 -5.90 -0.56 -2.32
N ASN A 321 -6.43 -1.38 -3.23
CA ASN A 321 -6.50 -2.83 -3.05
C ASN A 321 -5.16 -3.56 -3.23
N SER A 322 -4.32 -3.16 -4.20
CA SER A 322 -2.96 -3.69 -4.35
C SER A 322 -2.12 -3.46 -3.09
N TYR A 323 -2.13 -2.21 -2.60
CA TYR A 323 -1.43 -1.84 -1.37
C TYR A 323 -1.94 -2.62 -0.16
N THR A 324 -3.27 -2.71 -0.02
CA THR A 324 -3.90 -3.47 1.06
C THR A 324 -3.49 -4.94 1.03
N SER A 325 -3.42 -5.55 -0.16
CA SER A 325 -3.01 -6.96 -0.31
C SER A 325 -1.57 -7.19 0.17
N GLN A 326 -0.65 -6.29 -0.18
CA GLN A 326 0.75 -6.36 0.28
C GLN A 326 0.83 -6.24 1.80
N MET A 327 0.08 -5.30 2.36
CA MET A 327 0.02 -5.08 3.80
C MET A 327 -0.58 -6.28 4.55
N VAL A 328 -1.63 -6.90 4.03
CA VAL A 328 -2.23 -8.11 4.62
C VAL A 328 -1.24 -9.28 4.62
N ARG A 329 -0.49 -9.50 3.51
CA ARG A 329 0.60 -10.50 3.48
C ARG A 329 1.68 -10.19 4.50
N THR A 330 2.07 -8.91 4.62
CA THR A 330 3.06 -8.46 5.61
C THR A 330 2.60 -8.73 7.04
N ILE A 331 1.32 -8.48 7.36
CA ILE A 331 0.74 -8.76 8.70
C ILE A 331 0.94 -10.24 9.05
N LYS A 332 0.59 -11.16 8.15
CA LYS A 332 0.73 -12.61 8.40
C LYS A 332 2.18 -12.97 8.64
N TYR A 333 3.06 -12.64 7.70
CA TYR A 333 4.49 -12.93 7.82
C TYR A 333 5.08 -12.38 9.13
N PHE A 334 4.81 -11.10 9.42
CA PHE A 334 5.32 -10.42 10.60
C PHE A 334 4.83 -11.06 11.90
N SER A 335 3.58 -11.52 11.94
CA SER A 335 3.02 -12.19 13.13
C SER A 335 3.66 -13.54 13.43
N GLU A 336 4.17 -14.22 12.39
CA GLU A 336 4.76 -15.56 12.48
C GLU A 336 6.25 -15.53 12.91
N LEU A 337 6.89 -14.37 12.88
CA LEU A 337 8.25 -14.20 13.39
C LEU A 337 8.22 -14.29 14.93
N ALA A 338 8.79 -15.37 15.44
CA ALA A 338 8.81 -15.71 16.87
C ALA A 338 9.94 -14.99 17.61
#